data_b28b92188b6ed8f720a60412f90925e4
#
_entry.id   b28b92188b6ed8f720a60412f90925e4
#
_cell.length_a   1.000
_cell.length_b   1.000
_cell.length_c   1.000
_cell.angle_alpha   90.00
_cell.angle_beta   90.00
_cell.angle_gamma   90.00
#
_symmetry.space_group_name_H-M   'P 1'
#
loop_
_entity.id
_entity.type
_entity.pdbx_description
1 polymer ?
#
loop_
_entity_poly.entity_id
_entity_poly.type
_entity_poly.pdbx_seq_one_letter_code
_entity_poly.pdbx_strand_id
1 'polypeptide(L)'
;AKMLGRKVALSGRSLENVIAIASELGYINIPDDTLIGIDEIKRYSDDRLVIVTTGSQGEPMSALSRMAQGGHRKVTIGYNDCVIISARPIPGNEKTVYKVINDLLKLGAQVIYEKMYDVHVSAHACQEELKIMLSLVKPRYFIPVHGEQKHLRYHAKLAESVGIDSNNIIIADNG
;
A
#
# COMPACT_ATOMS: atom_id res chain seq x y z
N ALA A 1 -6.64 -16.88 -1.03
CA ALA A 1 -5.80 -17.97 -1.55
C ALA A 1 -6.31 -19.31 -1.01
N LYS A 2 -6.29 -19.54 0.31
CA LYS A 2 -6.69 -20.83 0.93
C LYS A 2 -8.05 -21.34 0.46
N MET A 3 -9.09 -20.50 0.47
CA MET A 3 -10.44 -20.88 0.01
C MET A 3 -10.50 -21.39 -1.44
N LEU A 4 -9.58 -20.90 -2.28
CA LEU A 4 -9.45 -21.28 -3.68
C LEU A 4 -8.35 -22.33 -3.90
N GLY A 5 -7.76 -22.86 -2.83
CA GLY A 5 -6.67 -23.82 -2.89
C GLY A 5 -5.41 -23.30 -3.57
N ARG A 6 -5.17 -21.98 -3.55
CA ARG A 6 -4.00 -21.34 -4.17
C ARG A 6 -2.86 -21.17 -3.16
N LYS A 7 -1.63 -21.30 -3.62
CA LYS A 7 -0.42 -20.98 -2.88
C LYS A 7 -0.12 -19.50 -2.98
N VAL A 8 0.51 -18.95 -1.95
CA VAL A 8 0.91 -17.54 -1.88
C VAL A 8 2.44 -17.46 -1.89
N ALA A 9 3.00 -16.62 -2.76
CA ALA A 9 4.42 -16.30 -2.73
C ALA A 9 4.59 -14.78 -2.53
N LEU A 10 5.61 -14.40 -1.77
CA LEU A 10 5.95 -13.00 -1.52
C LEU A 10 7.09 -12.58 -2.46
N SER A 11 7.02 -11.36 -2.97
CA SER A 11 8.08 -10.76 -3.79
C SER A 11 8.40 -9.35 -3.33
N GLY A 12 9.49 -9.21 -2.59
CA GLY A 12 9.98 -7.94 -2.03
C GLY A 12 10.43 -8.11 -0.59
N ARG A 13 11.72 -7.85 -0.32
CA ARG A 13 12.34 -8.03 1.01
C ARG A 13 11.60 -7.32 2.14
N SER A 14 11.14 -6.10 1.90
CA SER A 14 10.39 -5.34 2.88
C SER A 14 9.07 -6.03 3.25
N LEU A 15 8.36 -6.57 2.26
CA LEU A 15 7.11 -7.28 2.47
C LEU A 15 7.33 -8.61 3.22
N GLU A 16 8.36 -9.35 2.85
CA GLU A 16 8.73 -10.61 3.52
C GLU A 16 9.02 -10.37 5.01
N ASN A 17 9.78 -9.31 5.33
CA ASN A 17 10.08 -8.94 6.71
C ASN A 17 8.81 -8.54 7.49
N VAL A 18 7.93 -7.72 6.89
CA VAL A 18 6.68 -7.29 7.53
C VAL A 18 5.77 -8.48 7.82
N ILE A 19 5.61 -9.39 6.87
CA ILE A 19 4.79 -10.60 7.04
C ILE A 19 5.38 -11.53 8.12
N ALA A 20 6.71 -11.70 8.15
CA ALA A 20 7.38 -12.50 9.17
C ALA A 20 7.14 -11.94 10.59
N ILE A 21 7.37 -10.63 10.77
CA ILE A 21 7.16 -9.94 12.05
C ILE A 21 5.67 -9.98 12.46
N ALA A 22 4.76 -9.70 11.54
CA ALA A 22 3.33 -9.72 11.81
C ALA A 22 2.83 -11.12 12.22
N SER A 23 3.42 -12.16 11.61
CA SER A 23 3.13 -13.56 11.96
C SER A 23 3.67 -13.90 13.36
N GLU A 24 4.92 -13.50 13.68
CA GLU A 24 5.54 -13.70 14.99
C GLU A 24 4.76 -13.02 16.11
N LEU A 25 4.26 -11.79 15.85
CA LEU A 25 3.46 -11.03 16.80
C LEU A 25 1.98 -11.47 16.86
N GLY A 26 1.57 -12.45 16.04
CA GLY A 26 0.21 -12.97 16.02
C GLY A 26 -0.82 -12.07 15.31
N TYR A 27 -0.39 -11.02 14.61
CA TYR A 27 -1.30 -10.17 13.83
C TYR A 27 -1.81 -10.84 12.55
N ILE A 28 -1.05 -11.78 12.03
CA ILE A 28 -1.42 -12.56 10.85
C ILE A 28 -1.27 -14.05 11.19
N ASN A 29 -2.33 -14.81 10.95
CA ASN A 29 -2.29 -16.27 11.00
C ASN A 29 -2.28 -16.80 9.57
N ILE A 30 -1.13 -17.29 9.13
CA ILE A 30 -0.99 -17.91 7.81
C ILE A 30 -1.17 -19.40 7.98
N PRO A 31 -2.21 -20.00 7.37
CA PRO A 31 -2.43 -21.43 7.46
C PRO A 31 -1.24 -22.21 6.88
N ASP A 32 -0.93 -23.35 7.49
CA ASP A 32 0.11 -24.24 7.02
C ASP A 32 -0.05 -24.55 5.53
N ASP A 33 1.07 -24.70 4.85
CA ASP A 33 1.13 -25.05 3.43
C ASP A 33 0.50 -24.00 2.47
N THR A 34 0.20 -22.76 2.96
CA THR A 34 -0.30 -21.66 2.12
C THR A 34 0.83 -20.84 1.52
N LEU A 35 1.80 -20.46 2.36
CA LEU A 35 2.94 -19.64 1.95
C LEU A 35 4.06 -20.53 1.41
N ILE A 36 4.58 -20.17 0.23
CA ILE A 36 5.70 -20.85 -0.42
C ILE A 36 6.82 -19.85 -0.76
N GLY A 37 8.02 -20.35 -0.93
CA GLY A 37 9.14 -19.55 -1.43
C GLY A 37 8.91 -19.09 -2.88
N ILE A 38 9.35 -17.88 -3.23
CA ILE A 38 9.26 -17.38 -4.61
C ILE A 38 10.01 -18.27 -5.63
N ASP A 39 10.98 -19.07 -5.19
CA ASP A 39 11.70 -20.02 -6.02
C ASP A 39 10.89 -21.29 -6.32
N GLU A 40 9.86 -21.55 -5.54
CA GLU A 40 9.03 -22.76 -5.65
C GLU A 40 7.82 -22.57 -6.56
N ILE A 41 7.52 -21.33 -7.01
CA ILE A 41 6.34 -21.06 -7.86
C ILE A 41 6.31 -21.91 -9.11
N LYS A 42 7.46 -22.28 -9.68
CA LYS A 42 7.57 -23.14 -10.87
C LYS A 42 7.05 -24.56 -10.66
N ARG A 43 6.79 -24.96 -9.41
CA ARG A 43 6.22 -26.29 -9.09
C ARG A 43 4.69 -26.31 -9.17
N TYR A 44 4.07 -25.15 -9.38
CA TYR A 44 2.62 -24.98 -9.41
C TYR A 44 2.21 -24.37 -10.74
N SER A 45 1.00 -24.69 -11.20
CA SER A 45 0.39 -24.00 -12.34
C SER A 45 -0.03 -22.58 -11.96
N ASP A 46 -0.05 -21.66 -12.93
CA ASP A 46 -0.28 -20.24 -12.70
C ASP A 46 -1.63 -19.95 -12.02
N ASP A 47 -2.66 -20.71 -12.37
CA ASP A 47 -4.00 -20.61 -11.77
C ASP A 47 -4.04 -21.02 -10.29
N ARG A 48 -3.00 -21.67 -9.79
CA ARG A 48 -2.83 -22.07 -8.39
C ARG A 48 -1.96 -21.11 -7.58
N LEU A 49 -1.55 -20.01 -8.16
CA LEU A 49 -0.64 -19.05 -7.54
C LEU A 49 -1.31 -17.70 -7.24
N VAL A 50 -0.89 -17.11 -6.15
CA VAL A 50 -1.09 -15.69 -5.80
C VAL A 50 0.26 -15.12 -5.43
N ILE A 51 0.67 -14.05 -6.09
CA ILE A 51 1.92 -13.36 -5.78
C ILE A 51 1.58 -12.02 -5.13
N VAL A 52 2.03 -11.81 -3.89
CA VAL A 52 1.92 -10.53 -3.21
C VAL A 52 3.24 -9.80 -3.37
N THR A 53 3.20 -8.59 -3.90
CA THR A 53 4.41 -7.87 -4.30
C THR A 53 4.40 -6.40 -3.87
N THR A 54 5.57 -5.81 -3.77
CA THR A 54 5.78 -4.36 -3.55
C THR A 54 5.83 -3.60 -4.87
N GLY A 55 5.68 -2.27 -4.83
CA GLY A 55 5.84 -1.41 -6.00
C GLY A 55 4.56 -0.77 -6.50
N SER A 56 3.55 -0.64 -5.64
CA SER A 56 2.27 -0.01 -5.98
C SER A 56 2.37 1.49 -6.33
N GLN A 57 3.49 2.15 -5.98
CA GLN A 57 3.74 3.55 -6.31
C GLN A 57 4.59 3.73 -7.59
N GLY A 58 4.89 2.65 -8.29
CA GLY A 58 5.64 2.69 -9.55
C GLY A 58 7.13 2.93 -9.38
N GLU A 59 7.69 2.64 -8.21
CA GLU A 59 9.13 2.77 -7.96
C GLU A 59 9.93 1.92 -8.95
N PRO A 60 10.93 2.50 -9.65
CA PRO A 60 11.59 1.83 -10.78
C PRO A 60 12.25 0.49 -10.44
N MET A 61 12.75 0.36 -9.19
CA MET A 61 13.44 -0.85 -8.74
C MET A 61 12.54 -1.83 -7.97
N SER A 62 11.25 -1.52 -7.84
CA SER A 62 10.30 -2.39 -7.16
C SER A 62 10.07 -3.70 -7.90
N ALA A 63 9.57 -4.71 -7.18
CA ALA A 63 9.28 -6.00 -7.78
C ALA A 63 8.22 -5.89 -8.89
N LEU A 64 7.12 -5.14 -8.65
CA LEU A 64 6.06 -4.95 -9.65
C LEU A 64 6.56 -4.22 -10.90
N SER A 65 7.35 -3.14 -10.75
CA SER A 65 7.90 -2.41 -11.90
C SER A 65 8.80 -3.32 -12.76
N ARG A 66 9.62 -4.15 -12.12
CA ARG A 66 10.46 -5.13 -12.85
C ARG A 66 9.63 -6.21 -13.52
N MET A 67 8.54 -6.67 -12.92
CA MET A 67 7.60 -7.60 -13.55
C MET A 67 6.95 -6.98 -14.78
N ALA A 68 6.45 -5.75 -14.67
CA ALA A 68 5.82 -5.01 -15.76
C ALA A 68 6.77 -4.76 -16.95
N GLN A 69 8.07 -4.64 -16.68
CA GLN A 69 9.12 -4.43 -17.70
C GLN A 69 9.75 -5.75 -18.21
N GLY A 70 9.27 -6.90 -17.74
CA GLY A 70 9.84 -8.21 -18.10
C GLY A 70 11.23 -8.49 -17.48
N GLY A 71 11.68 -7.66 -16.54
CA GLY A 71 13.00 -7.78 -15.89
C GLY A 71 13.01 -8.56 -14.57
N HIS A 72 11.89 -9.13 -14.14
CA HIS A 72 11.84 -9.89 -12.90
C HIS A 72 12.31 -11.34 -13.14
N ARG A 73 13.30 -11.81 -12.34
CA ARG A 73 13.97 -13.10 -12.58
C ARG A 73 13.10 -14.33 -12.39
N LYS A 74 12.06 -14.25 -11.58
CA LYS A 74 11.27 -15.41 -11.13
C LYS A 74 9.83 -15.38 -11.65
N VAL A 75 9.27 -14.20 -11.88
CA VAL A 75 7.87 -14.01 -12.26
C VAL A 75 7.81 -13.37 -13.63
N THR A 76 7.02 -13.95 -14.50
CA THR A 76 6.66 -13.41 -15.81
C THR A 76 5.16 -13.15 -15.80
N ILE A 77 4.73 -11.97 -16.23
CA ILE A 77 3.32 -11.59 -16.33
C ILE A 77 2.89 -11.69 -17.80
N GLY A 78 1.70 -12.22 -18.05
CA GLY A 78 1.15 -12.40 -19.37
C GLY A 78 -0.38 -12.31 -19.45
N TYR A 79 -0.93 -12.76 -20.56
CA TYR A 79 -2.32 -12.59 -20.96
C TYR A 79 -3.37 -13.16 -19.97
N ASN A 80 -3.05 -14.22 -19.26
CA ASN A 80 -3.99 -14.88 -18.34
C ASN A 80 -3.86 -14.40 -16.89
N ASP A 81 -2.99 -13.41 -16.64
CA ASP A 81 -2.75 -12.91 -15.31
C ASP A 81 -3.69 -11.74 -14.95
N CYS A 82 -4.07 -11.69 -13.68
CA CYS A 82 -4.81 -10.58 -13.11
C CYS A 82 -3.93 -9.88 -12.06
N VAL A 83 -3.66 -8.59 -12.27
CA VAL A 83 -2.89 -7.77 -11.34
C VAL A 83 -3.82 -6.79 -10.63
N ILE A 84 -3.85 -6.89 -9.29
CA ILE A 84 -4.66 -5.99 -8.44
C ILE A 84 -3.72 -5.01 -7.75
N ILE A 85 -3.87 -3.71 -8.05
CA ILE A 85 -3.14 -2.63 -7.40
C ILE A 85 -4.03 -2.04 -6.31
N SER A 86 -3.83 -2.51 -5.08
CA SER A 86 -4.59 -2.11 -3.89
C SER A 86 -3.95 -0.89 -3.20
N ALA A 87 -3.66 0.14 -3.97
CA ALA A 87 -3.07 1.38 -3.45
C ALA A 87 -3.52 2.58 -4.27
N ARG A 88 -3.64 3.73 -3.61
CA ARG A 88 -3.81 5.02 -4.28
C ARG A 88 -2.45 5.60 -4.64
N PRO A 89 -2.29 6.20 -5.82
CA PRO A 89 -1.10 6.96 -6.11
C PRO A 89 -0.91 8.08 -5.07
N ILE A 90 0.26 8.16 -4.50
CA ILE A 90 0.66 9.33 -3.69
C ILE A 90 0.73 10.53 -4.64
N PRO A 91 0.21 11.73 -4.25
CA PRO A 91 0.32 12.92 -5.08
C PRO A 91 1.75 13.13 -5.61
N GLY A 92 1.88 13.23 -6.94
CA GLY A 92 3.15 13.30 -7.66
C GLY A 92 3.65 11.98 -8.26
N ASN A 93 3.14 10.82 -7.81
CA ASN A 93 3.52 9.51 -8.34
C ASN A 93 2.58 9.00 -9.45
N GLU A 94 1.55 9.76 -9.81
CA GLU A 94 0.51 9.32 -10.75
C GLU A 94 1.09 8.85 -12.07
N LYS A 95 2.06 9.59 -12.62
CA LYS A 95 2.71 9.25 -13.90
C LYS A 95 3.46 7.92 -13.84
N THR A 96 4.15 7.66 -12.74
CA THR A 96 4.89 6.41 -12.55
C THR A 96 3.97 5.22 -12.34
N VAL A 97 2.91 5.39 -11.54
CA VAL A 97 1.90 4.35 -11.33
C VAL A 97 1.18 4.02 -12.63
N TYR A 98 0.70 5.03 -13.37
CA TYR A 98 0.05 4.79 -14.67
C TYR A 98 1.00 4.19 -15.72
N LYS A 99 2.29 4.51 -15.65
CA LYS A 99 3.28 3.84 -16.51
C LYS A 99 3.32 2.35 -16.24
N VAL A 100 3.38 1.92 -14.98
CA VAL A 100 3.37 0.50 -14.60
C VAL A 100 2.07 -0.18 -15.05
N ILE A 101 0.91 0.45 -14.84
CA ILE A 101 -0.39 -0.05 -15.32
C ILE A 101 -0.36 -0.27 -16.84
N ASN A 102 0.12 0.73 -17.59
CA ASN A 102 0.19 0.64 -19.05
C ASN A 102 1.16 -0.47 -19.50
N ASP A 103 2.29 -0.63 -18.83
CA ASP A 103 3.25 -1.68 -19.16
C ASP A 103 2.66 -3.08 -18.89
N LEU A 104 1.92 -3.26 -17.79
CA LEU A 104 1.18 -4.51 -17.51
C LEU A 104 0.08 -4.80 -18.55
N LEU A 105 -0.68 -3.79 -18.94
CA LEU A 105 -1.70 -3.91 -19.99
C LEU A 105 -1.09 -4.30 -21.35
N LYS A 106 0.09 -3.77 -21.69
CA LYS A 106 0.82 -4.17 -22.92
C LYS A 106 1.24 -5.64 -22.91
N LEU A 107 1.51 -6.21 -21.73
CA LEU A 107 1.77 -7.65 -21.57
C LEU A 107 0.49 -8.51 -21.73
N GLY A 108 -0.68 -7.87 -21.85
CA GLY A 108 -1.96 -8.54 -21.97
C GLY A 108 -2.62 -8.91 -20.65
N ALA A 109 -2.04 -8.51 -19.52
CA ALA A 109 -2.61 -8.78 -18.21
C ALA A 109 -3.89 -7.98 -17.96
N GLN A 110 -4.83 -8.54 -17.22
CA GLN A 110 -5.94 -7.78 -16.65
C GLN A 110 -5.42 -6.97 -15.45
N VAL A 111 -5.66 -5.66 -15.44
CA VAL A 111 -5.23 -4.80 -14.34
C VAL A 111 -6.43 -4.18 -13.65
N ILE A 112 -6.56 -4.42 -12.34
CA ILE A 112 -7.59 -3.87 -11.47
C ILE A 112 -6.93 -2.83 -10.55
N TYR A 113 -7.44 -1.61 -10.53
CA TYR A 113 -6.92 -0.53 -9.71
C TYR A 113 -8.04 0.38 -9.20
N GLU A 114 -7.76 1.30 -8.31
CA GLU A 114 -8.71 2.10 -7.53
C GLU A 114 -9.87 2.71 -8.34
N LYS A 115 -9.61 3.23 -9.55
CA LYS A 115 -10.66 3.85 -10.38
C LYS A 115 -11.73 2.88 -10.88
N MET A 116 -11.44 1.58 -10.83
CA MET A 116 -12.35 0.55 -11.33
C MET A 116 -13.16 -0.09 -10.20
N TYR A 117 -12.55 -0.26 -9.03
CA TYR A 117 -13.15 -0.94 -7.88
C TYR A 117 -12.62 -0.35 -6.58
N ASP A 118 -13.38 -0.51 -5.50
CA ASP A 118 -12.95 -0.12 -4.15
C ASP A 118 -12.00 -1.16 -3.56
N VAL A 119 -10.76 -1.12 -4.02
CA VAL A 119 -9.68 -2.07 -3.65
C VAL A 119 -8.71 -1.50 -2.62
N HIS A 120 -8.89 -0.25 -2.19
CA HIS A 120 -7.99 0.42 -1.26
C HIS A 120 -8.71 0.79 0.05
N VAL A 121 -8.03 0.54 1.17
CA VAL A 121 -8.43 1.04 2.48
C VAL A 121 -7.40 2.08 2.93
N SER A 122 -7.86 3.29 3.25
CA SER A 122 -6.98 4.34 3.75
C SER A 122 -6.40 3.96 5.12
N ALA A 123 -5.09 4.17 5.29
CA ALA A 123 -4.41 4.06 6.58
C ALA A 123 -4.39 5.40 7.36
N HIS A 124 -4.90 6.49 6.75
CA HIS A 124 -5.03 7.76 7.44
C HIS A 124 -6.25 7.76 8.36
N ALA A 125 -6.08 8.34 9.53
CA ALA A 125 -7.15 8.52 10.50
C ALA A 125 -8.26 9.42 9.94
N CYS A 126 -9.51 9.10 10.24
CA CYS A 126 -10.64 9.97 9.94
C CYS A 126 -10.74 11.12 10.95
N GLN A 127 -11.59 12.10 10.66
CA GLN A 127 -11.74 13.30 11.49
C GLN A 127 -12.01 13.01 12.96
N GLU A 128 -12.89 12.06 13.27
CA GLU A 128 -13.25 11.75 14.65
C GLU A 128 -12.13 11.02 15.38
N GLU A 129 -11.37 10.18 14.71
CA GLU A 129 -10.17 9.52 15.26
C GLU A 129 -9.09 10.55 15.61
N LEU A 130 -8.90 11.56 14.77
CA LEU A 130 -7.98 12.67 15.05
C LEU A 130 -8.43 13.48 16.27
N LYS A 131 -9.74 13.77 16.42
CA LYS A 131 -10.28 14.43 17.61
C LYS A 131 -10.07 13.61 18.87
N ILE A 132 -10.30 12.30 18.81
CA ILE A 132 -10.08 11.38 19.94
C ILE A 132 -8.62 11.44 20.36
N MET A 133 -7.69 11.33 19.41
CA MET A 133 -6.26 11.39 19.68
C MET A 133 -5.85 12.71 20.35
N LEU A 134 -6.28 13.85 19.81
CA LEU A 134 -5.99 15.18 20.37
C LEU A 134 -6.60 15.35 21.77
N SER A 135 -7.81 14.84 21.99
CA SER A 135 -8.50 14.91 23.29
C SER A 135 -7.84 14.04 24.36
N LEU A 136 -7.25 12.91 23.98
CA LEU A 136 -6.53 12.03 24.90
C LEU A 136 -5.14 12.57 25.24
N VAL A 137 -4.39 13.02 24.23
CA VAL A 137 -3.01 13.53 24.39
C VAL A 137 -3.00 14.90 25.07
N LYS A 138 -3.98 15.76 24.76
CA LYS A 138 -4.10 17.16 25.25
C LYS A 138 -2.77 17.92 25.13
N PRO A 139 -2.20 18.01 23.91
CA PRO A 139 -0.89 18.61 23.73
C PRO A 139 -0.94 20.11 24.05
N ARG A 140 0.12 20.65 24.67
CA ARG A 140 0.26 22.10 24.88
C ARG A 140 0.49 22.84 23.58
N TYR A 141 1.27 22.27 22.67
CA TYR A 141 1.53 22.79 21.33
C TYR A 141 1.17 21.73 20.30
N PHE A 142 0.63 22.18 19.18
CA PHE A 142 0.23 21.31 18.09
C PHE A 142 0.80 21.77 16.75
N ILE A 143 1.46 20.88 16.03
CA ILE A 143 2.01 21.13 14.69
C ILE A 143 1.42 20.08 13.75
N PRO A 144 0.43 20.43 12.90
CA PRO A 144 -0.06 19.50 11.90
C PRO A 144 1.03 19.26 10.85
N VAL A 145 1.23 17.99 10.48
CA VAL A 145 2.22 17.58 9.49
C VAL A 145 1.57 16.68 8.44
N HIS A 146 2.22 16.53 7.30
CA HIS A 146 1.81 15.68 6.20
C HIS A 146 0.57 16.18 5.45
N GLY A 147 0.75 16.50 4.19
CA GLY A 147 -0.28 16.98 3.28
C GLY A 147 -0.01 18.39 2.73
N GLU A 148 -0.95 18.88 1.96
CA GLU A 148 -0.93 20.25 1.42
C GLU A 148 -1.39 21.26 2.46
N GLN A 149 -1.13 22.54 2.24
CA GLN A 149 -1.53 23.63 3.14
C GLN A 149 -3.02 23.61 3.55
N LYS A 150 -3.91 23.20 2.65
CA LYS A 150 -5.33 23.03 2.97
C LYS A 150 -5.56 21.97 4.05
N HIS A 151 -4.85 20.83 3.98
CA HIS A 151 -4.97 19.75 4.96
C HIS A 151 -4.44 20.19 6.34
N LEU A 152 -3.29 20.88 6.38
CA LEU A 152 -2.72 21.40 7.62
C LEU A 152 -3.67 22.41 8.29
N ARG A 153 -4.29 23.32 7.50
CA ARG A 153 -5.28 24.28 8.01
C ARG A 153 -6.55 23.62 8.53
N TYR A 154 -7.06 22.57 7.85
CA TYR A 154 -8.21 21.83 8.36
C TYR A 154 -7.89 21.07 9.65
N HIS A 155 -6.70 20.48 9.73
CA HIS A 155 -6.25 19.77 10.93
C HIS A 155 -6.04 20.76 12.11
N ALA A 156 -5.53 21.96 11.86
CA ALA A 156 -5.44 23.02 12.85
C ALA A 156 -6.83 23.43 13.39
N LYS A 157 -7.82 23.67 12.51
CA LYS A 157 -9.20 23.95 12.92
C LYS A 157 -9.83 22.82 13.74
N LEU A 158 -9.49 21.59 13.40
CA LEU A 158 -9.93 20.43 14.15
C LEU A 158 -9.36 20.45 15.57
N ALA A 159 -8.08 20.77 15.71
CA ALA A 159 -7.41 20.92 17.00
C ALA A 159 -8.04 22.03 17.86
N GLU A 160 -8.35 23.18 17.26
CA GLU A 160 -9.10 24.26 17.94
C GLU A 160 -10.48 23.76 18.44
N SER A 161 -11.19 22.98 17.62
CA SER A 161 -12.53 22.48 17.96
C SER A 161 -12.55 21.53 19.17
N VAL A 162 -11.40 20.94 19.53
CA VAL A 162 -11.25 20.08 20.72
C VAL A 162 -10.55 20.80 21.88
N GLY A 163 -10.38 22.14 21.79
CA GLY A 163 -9.94 22.98 22.88
C GLY A 163 -8.44 23.29 22.92
N ILE A 164 -7.70 23.07 21.85
CA ILE A 164 -6.31 23.55 21.76
C ILE A 164 -6.33 25.04 21.39
N ASP A 165 -5.61 25.85 22.16
CA ASP A 165 -5.51 27.31 21.92
C ASP A 165 -4.87 27.56 20.55
N SER A 166 -5.49 28.43 19.74
CA SER A 166 -5.00 28.81 18.41
C SER A 166 -3.57 29.35 18.41
N ASN A 167 -3.17 30.04 19.50
CA ASN A 167 -1.81 30.57 19.68
C ASN A 167 -0.76 29.44 19.86
N ASN A 168 -1.21 28.26 20.20
CA ASN A 168 -0.38 27.06 20.37
C ASN A 168 -0.39 26.12 19.17
N ILE A 169 -1.07 26.51 18.09
CA ILE A 169 -1.12 25.73 16.85
C ILE A 169 -0.20 26.39 15.81
N ILE A 170 0.80 25.67 15.38
CA ILE A 170 1.83 26.18 14.47
C ILE A 170 1.72 25.43 13.14
N ILE A 171 1.36 26.12 12.06
CA ILE A 171 1.43 25.58 10.71
C ILE A 171 2.78 25.99 10.14
N ALA A 172 3.69 25.01 10.03
CA ALA A 172 5.03 25.22 9.50
C ALA A 172 5.05 24.99 7.99
N ASP A 173 5.77 25.83 7.27
CA ASP A 173 6.18 25.59 5.90
C ASP A 173 7.54 24.89 5.87
N ASN A 174 7.82 24.15 4.81
CA ASN A 174 9.17 23.69 4.53
C ASN A 174 10.03 24.90 4.25
N GLY A 175 10.88 25.25 5.19
CA GLY A 175 11.71 26.47 5.18
C GLY A 175 12.67 26.60 3.99
#